data_8c25cb63570ca055fbd61a4d23a43a9a
#
_entry.id   8c25cb63570ca055fbd61a4d23a43a9a
#
_cell.length_a   1.000
_cell.length_b   1.000
_cell.length_c   1.000
_cell.angle_alpha   90.00
_cell.angle_beta   90.00
_cell.angle_gamma   90.00
#
_symmetry.space_group_name_H-M   'P 1'
#
loop_
_entity.id
_entity.type
_entity.pdbx_description
1 polymer ?
#
loop_
_entity_poly.entity_id
_entity_poly.type
_entity_poly.pdbx_seq_one_letter_code
_entity_poly.pdbx_strand_id
1 'polypeptide(L)'
;LSRLGRNQLHTGLYIEERFPMFGVRYIAINDNVDTENAESNDLMPFKNLFNEWFIRDTSRKIRAVQKAKAERGERLGTRAPYGYVKDLETKKLVIDEEAAAVVKRIFALCAAGNGPSRIATILTKEKVFCPSYYTYQKYGLTHSALDITKPYHWSDSAVANLLENEIYLGNTVNYRFSTKSYKDKRKIEHPREECLVFENTHPAIIPKEIWDIVQRVRKNKRRRTK
;
A
#
# COMPACT_ATOMS: atom_id res chain seq x y z
N LEU A 1 14.65 24.81 1.43
CA LEU A 1 14.51 24.43 0.02
C LEU A 1 13.77 23.10 -0.18
N SER A 2 14.15 22.04 0.54
CA SER A 2 13.54 20.69 0.37
C SER A 2 12.01 20.64 0.57
N ARG A 3 11.43 21.62 1.27
CA ARG A 3 9.99 21.74 1.48
C ARG A 3 9.27 22.59 0.43
N LEU A 4 9.96 23.51 -0.23
CA LEU A 4 9.41 24.30 -1.32
C LEU A 4 9.11 23.41 -2.55
N GLY A 5 9.99 22.45 -2.83
CA GLY A 5 9.79 21.50 -3.92
C GLY A 5 10.79 20.36 -3.89
N ARG A 6 10.34 19.19 -4.36
CA ARG A 6 11.20 17.99 -4.51
C ARG A 6 11.79 17.86 -5.91
N ASN A 7 11.41 18.75 -6.82
CA ASN A 7 11.87 18.76 -8.19
C ASN A 7 12.72 20.02 -8.39
N GLN A 8 14.00 19.83 -8.73
CA GLN A 8 14.97 20.89 -8.97
C GLN A 8 14.46 21.93 -9.98
N LEU A 9 13.86 21.47 -11.09
CA LEU A 9 13.36 22.37 -12.15
C LEU A 9 12.25 23.29 -11.62
N HIS A 10 11.30 22.76 -10.87
CA HIS A 10 10.22 23.57 -10.30
C HIS A 10 10.72 24.53 -9.24
N THR A 11 11.62 24.07 -8.35
CA THR A 11 12.18 24.91 -7.29
C THR A 11 13.01 26.05 -7.89
N GLY A 12 13.86 25.76 -8.89
CA GLY A 12 14.61 26.77 -9.63
C GLY A 12 13.69 27.79 -10.32
N LEU A 13 12.70 27.32 -11.09
CA LEU A 13 11.72 28.18 -11.77
C LEU A 13 11.03 29.16 -10.81
N TYR A 14 10.62 28.68 -9.62
CA TYR A 14 9.96 29.56 -8.62
C TYR A 14 10.93 30.59 -8.07
N ILE A 15 12.14 30.21 -7.71
CA ILE A 15 13.09 31.09 -7.02
C ILE A 15 13.77 32.04 -8.00
N GLU A 16 14.15 31.56 -9.19
CA GLU A 16 14.93 32.33 -10.17
C GLU A 16 14.05 33.20 -11.08
N GLU A 17 12.79 32.77 -11.36
CA GLU A 17 11.91 33.49 -12.29
C GLU A 17 10.66 34.03 -11.58
N ARG A 18 9.86 33.17 -10.96
CA ARG A 18 8.53 33.56 -10.48
C ARG A 18 8.55 34.52 -9.31
N PHE A 19 9.33 34.25 -8.28
CA PHE A 19 9.38 35.10 -7.11
C PHE A 19 9.93 36.49 -7.42
N PRO A 20 11.05 36.67 -8.19
CA PRO A 20 11.51 37.98 -8.64
C PRO A 20 10.49 38.69 -9.50
N MET A 21 9.81 37.99 -10.43
CA MET A 21 8.79 38.55 -11.31
C MET A 21 7.63 39.18 -10.55
N PHE A 22 7.26 38.61 -9.37
CA PHE A 22 6.20 39.13 -8.51
C PHE A 22 6.73 39.94 -7.33
N GLY A 23 8.00 40.29 -7.28
CA GLY A 23 8.59 41.05 -6.18
C GLY A 23 8.58 40.31 -4.84
N VAL A 24 8.54 38.99 -4.86
CA VAL A 24 8.47 38.15 -3.66
C VAL A 24 9.86 37.77 -3.21
N ARG A 25 10.25 38.19 -1.98
CA ARG A 25 11.45 37.73 -1.30
C ARG A 25 11.20 36.36 -0.68
N TYR A 26 12.09 35.42 -0.95
CA TYR A 26 12.05 34.08 -0.35
C TYR A 26 13.26 33.87 0.55
N ILE A 27 13.00 33.50 1.82
CA ILE A 27 14.04 33.22 2.84
C ILE A 27 13.88 31.79 3.32
N ALA A 28 14.94 30.97 3.20
CA ALA A 28 15.03 29.64 3.79
C ALA A 28 16.12 29.62 4.87
N ILE A 29 15.74 29.87 6.11
CA ILE A 29 16.64 30.06 7.26
C ILE A 29 17.60 28.87 7.42
N ASN A 30 17.10 27.66 7.46
CA ASN A 30 17.92 26.46 7.66
C ASN A 30 18.87 26.15 6.50
N ASP A 31 18.57 26.63 5.30
CA ASP A 31 19.38 26.42 4.13
C ASP A 31 20.30 27.64 3.85
N ASN A 32 20.20 28.70 4.67
CA ASN A 32 20.88 29.96 4.49
C ASN A 32 20.73 30.51 3.07
N VAL A 33 19.48 30.62 2.62
CA VAL A 33 19.10 31.16 1.30
C VAL A 33 18.21 32.35 1.49
N ASP A 34 18.56 33.45 0.81
CA ASP A 34 17.79 34.67 0.76
C ASP A 34 17.87 35.23 -0.67
N THR A 35 16.74 35.36 -1.34
CA THR A 35 16.69 35.80 -2.75
C THR A 35 17.18 37.24 -2.98
N GLU A 36 17.23 38.07 -1.96
CA GLU A 36 17.82 39.44 -2.04
C GLU A 36 19.33 39.45 -1.87
N ASN A 37 19.93 38.36 -1.34
CA ASN A 37 21.36 38.26 -1.13
C ASN A 37 22.02 37.48 -2.27
N ALA A 38 22.74 38.18 -3.17
CA ALA A 38 23.37 37.58 -4.34
C ALA A 38 24.37 36.45 -3.98
N GLU A 39 25.15 36.57 -2.91
CA GLU A 39 26.12 35.56 -2.48
C GLU A 39 25.46 34.25 -2.07
N SER A 40 24.25 34.31 -1.49
CA SER A 40 23.50 33.10 -1.12
C SER A 40 22.88 32.39 -2.31
N ASN A 41 22.65 33.11 -3.41
CA ASN A 41 22.00 32.62 -4.62
C ASN A 41 22.93 31.78 -5.50
N ASP A 42 24.21 32.09 -5.55
CA ASP A 42 25.21 31.38 -6.37
C ASP A 42 25.30 29.88 -6.03
N LEU A 43 25.12 29.53 -4.78
CA LEU A 43 25.16 28.13 -4.31
C LEU A 43 23.79 27.40 -4.39
N MET A 44 22.73 28.12 -4.70
CA MET A 44 21.37 27.57 -4.68
C MET A 44 21.13 26.45 -5.72
N PRO A 45 21.59 26.57 -6.98
CA PRO A 45 21.48 25.49 -7.95
C PRO A 45 22.14 24.20 -7.48
N PHE A 46 23.32 24.32 -6.84
CA PHE A 46 24.03 23.16 -6.27
C PHE A 46 23.27 22.52 -5.12
N LYS A 47 22.71 23.31 -4.21
CA LYS A 47 21.86 22.78 -3.11
C LYS A 47 20.64 22.04 -3.65
N ASN A 48 20.00 22.55 -4.68
CA ASN A 48 18.86 21.90 -5.33
C ASN A 48 19.28 20.58 -6.00
N LEU A 49 20.43 20.57 -6.69
CA LEU A 49 21.00 19.37 -7.30
C LEU A 49 21.33 18.30 -6.26
N PHE A 50 21.97 18.67 -5.15
CA PHE A 50 22.27 17.76 -4.05
C PHE A 50 21.02 17.17 -3.42
N ASN A 51 19.97 17.97 -3.20
CA ASN A 51 18.71 17.50 -2.68
C ASN A 51 18.06 16.45 -3.62
N GLU A 52 18.05 16.71 -4.91
CA GLU A 52 17.52 15.75 -5.89
C GLU A 52 18.36 14.46 -5.93
N TRP A 53 19.69 14.61 -5.94
CA TRP A 53 20.59 13.46 -5.90
C TRP A 53 20.37 12.61 -4.64
N PHE A 54 20.26 13.23 -3.46
CA PHE A 54 20.02 12.55 -2.19
C PHE A 54 18.70 11.75 -2.21
N ILE A 55 17.62 12.35 -2.71
CA ILE A 55 16.32 11.66 -2.83
C ILE A 55 16.44 10.46 -3.77
N ARG A 56 17.13 10.62 -4.90
CA ARG A 56 17.36 9.55 -5.88
C ARG A 56 18.20 8.41 -5.30
N ASP A 57 19.28 8.74 -4.60
CA ASP A 57 20.15 7.75 -3.95
C ASP A 57 19.41 6.99 -2.85
N THR A 58 18.71 7.70 -1.98
CA THR A 58 17.85 7.11 -0.94
C THR A 58 16.81 6.17 -1.54
N SER A 59 16.16 6.57 -2.64
CA SER A 59 15.19 5.73 -3.33
C SER A 59 15.83 4.45 -3.90
N ARG A 60 17.06 4.54 -4.45
CA ARG A 60 17.81 3.37 -4.91
C ARG A 60 18.13 2.41 -3.77
N LYS A 61 18.63 2.93 -2.65
CA LYS A 61 18.95 2.14 -1.45
C LYS A 61 17.73 1.42 -0.90
N ILE A 62 16.60 2.12 -0.76
CA ILE A 62 15.34 1.52 -0.31
C ILE A 62 14.91 0.38 -1.25
N ARG A 63 14.96 0.59 -2.57
CA ARG A 63 14.59 -0.43 -3.55
C ARG A 63 15.53 -1.64 -3.50
N ALA A 64 16.83 -1.43 -3.32
CA ALA A 64 17.80 -2.52 -3.18
C ALA A 64 17.50 -3.38 -1.95
N VAL A 65 17.22 -2.75 -0.80
CA VAL A 65 16.84 -3.46 0.44
C VAL A 65 15.50 -4.21 0.25
N GLN A 66 14.51 -3.57 -0.38
CA GLN A 66 13.23 -4.23 -0.66
C GLN A 66 13.42 -5.44 -1.60
N LYS A 67 14.27 -5.30 -2.62
CA LYS A 67 14.60 -6.39 -3.53
C LYS A 67 15.24 -7.58 -2.79
N ALA A 68 16.27 -7.32 -1.99
CA ALA A 68 16.92 -8.34 -1.20
C ALA A 68 15.96 -9.06 -0.22
N LYS A 69 15.04 -8.32 0.41
CA LYS A 69 13.99 -8.90 1.27
C LYS A 69 13.01 -9.75 0.48
N ALA A 70 12.55 -9.24 -0.68
CA ALA A 70 11.62 -9.98 -1.53
C ALA A 70 12.20 -11.30 -2.03
N GLU A 71 13.49 -11.32 -2.43
CA GLU A 71 14.20 -12.51 -2.89
C GLU A 71 14.41 -13.54 -1.77
N ARG A 72 14.45 -13.14 -0.51
CA ARG A 72 14.45 -14.04 0.66
C ARG A 72 13.06 -14.56 1.07
N GLY A 73 12.02 -14.22 0.33
CA GLY A 73 10.64 -14.59 0.68
C GLY A 73 10.03 -13.77 1.82
N GLU A 74 10.72 -12.73 2.29
CA GLU A 74 10.16 -11.84 3.29
C GLU A 74 9.02 -11.01 2.69
N ARG A 75 7.93 -10.87 3.43
CA ARG A 75 6.81 -10.04 2.98
C ARG A 75 7.17 -8.55 3.04
N LEU A 76 7.01 -7.84 1.93
CA LEU A 76 7.32 -6.41 1.82
C LEU A 76 6.27 -5.49 2.48
N GLY A 77 5.07 -5.98 2.73
CA GLY A 77 4.00 -5.20 3.36
C GLY A 77 4.28 -4.86 4.82
N THR A 78 4.12 -3.59 5.19
CA THR A 78 4.33 -3.12 6.56
C THR A 78 3.23 -3.56 7.51
N ARG A 79 1.97 -3.59 7.03
CA ARG A 79 0.78 -3.95 7.83
C ARG A 79 0.37 -5.40 7.57
N ALA A 80 -0.08 -6.07 8.62
CA ALA A 80 -0.70 -7.38 8.48
C ALA A 80 -2.02 -7.26 7.69
N PRO A 81 -2.34 -8.21 6.79
CA PRO A 81 -3.66 -8.30 6.19
C PRO A 81 -4.71 -8.68 7.22
N TYR A 82 -5.97 -8.35 6.96
CA TYR A 82 -7.09 -8.75 7.80
C TYR A 82 -7.12 -10.27 7.96
N GLY A 83 -7.31 -10.77 9.17
CA GLY A 83 -7.18 -12.20 9.51
C GLY A 83 -5.81 -12.59 10.07
N TYR A 84 -4.84 -11.69 9.99
CA TYR A 84 -3.50 -11.89 10.55
C TYR A 84 -3.08 -10.72 11.42
N VAL A 85 -2.19 -11.00 12.34
CA VAL A 85 -1.43 -10.03 13.12
C VAL A 85 0.06 -10.28 12.92
N LYS A 86 0.85 -9.22 13.01
CA LYS A 86 2.30 -9.34 12.93
C LYS A 86 2.87 -9.54 14.33
N ASP A 87 3.52 -10.65 14.55
CA ASP A 87 4.28 -10.90 15.77
C ASP A 87 5.40 -9.86 15.93
N LEU A 88 5.52 -9.28 17.09
CA LEU A 88 6.45 -8.16 17.36
C LEU A 88 7.91 -8.63 17.36
N GLU A 89 8.18 -9.86 17.80
CA GLU A 89 9.54 -10.41 17.91
C GLU A 89 10.00 -10.99 16.57
N THR A 90 9.25 -11.94 16.04
CA THR A 90 9.63 -12.66 14.81
C THR A 90 9.29 -11.93 13.53
N LYS A 91 8.44 -10.90 13.62
CA LYS A 91 7.88 -10.15 12.47
C LYS A 91 7.12 -11.01 11.47
N LYS A 92 6.82 -12.26 11.82
CA LYS A 92 6.02 -13.18 11.00
C LYS A 92 4.52 -12.92 11.17
N LEU A 93 3.73 -13.42 10.22
CA LEU A 93 2.28 -13.37 10.30
C LEU A 93 1.78 -14.52 11.18
N VAL A 94 0.95 -14.18 12.17
CA VAL A 94 0.24 -15.10 13.04
C VAL A 94 -1.25 -14.91 12.81
N ILE A 95 -2.04 -15.97 12.91
CA ILE A 95 -3.50 -15.91 12.73
C ILE A 95 -4.13 -15.11 13.87
N ASP A 96 -4.98 -14.15 13.52
CA ASP A 96 -5.92 -13.51 14.43
C ASP A 96 -7.24 -14.26 14.33
N GLU A 97 -7.52 -15.14 15.29
CA GLU A 97 -8.64 -16.09 15.23
C GLU A 97 -10.01 -15.42 15.00
N GLU A 98 -10.24 -14.27 15.62
CA GLU A 98 -11.49 -13.52 15.47
C GLU A 98 -11.67 -12.99 14.04
N ALA A 99 -10.65 -12.33 13.50
CA ALA A 99 -10.68 -11.83 12.12
C ALA A 99 -10.61 -12.98 11.10
N ALA A 100 -9.88 -14.06 11.40
CA ALA A 100 -9.79 -15.25 10.56
C ALA A 100 -11.14 -15.96 10.41
N ALA A 101 -11.96 -15.99 11.46
CA ALA A 101 -13.31 -16.55 11.40
C ALA A 101 -14.18 -15.79 10.37
N VAL A 102 -14.06 -14.46 10.32
CA VAL A 102 -14.75 -13.64 9.31
C VAL A 102 -14.21 -13.93 7.90
N VAL A 103 -12.90 -14.08 7.74
CA VAL A 103 -12.29 -14.44 6.45
C VAL A 103 -12.81 -15.80 5.98
N LYS A 104 -12.79 -16.83 6.82
CA LYS A 104 -13.34 -18.17 6.51
C LYS A 104 -14.80 -18.08 6.07
N ARG A 105 -15.61 -17.27 6.77
CA ARG A 105 -17.01 -17.05 6.41
C ARG A 105 -17.19 -16.39 5.05
N ILE A 106 -16.36 -15.35 4.70
CA ILE A 106 -16.39 -14.71 3.39
C ILE A 106 -16.12 -15.73 2.28
N PHE A 107 -15.13 -16.60 2.45
CA PHE A 107 -14.82 -17.66 1.50
C PHE A 107 -15.95 -18.69 1.39
N ALA A 108 -16.56 -19.10 2.49
CA ALA A 108 -17.71 -20.02 2.50
C ALA A 108 -18.93 -19.42 1.76
N LEU A 109 -19.26 -18.14 2.00
CA LEU A 109 -20.32 -17.45 1.31
C LEU A 109 -20.04 -17.35 -0.20
N CYS A 110 -18.79 -17.12 -0.60
CA CYS A 110 -18.42 -17.07 -2.00
C CYS A 110 -18.51 -18.46 -2.66
N ALA A 111 -18.06 -19.53 -1.97
CA ALA A 111 -18.18 -20.92 -2.43
C ALA A 111 -19.67 -21.31 -2.64
N ALA A 112 -20.56 -20.82 -1.76
CA ALA A 112 -22.02 -20.99 -1.89
C ALA A 112 -22.62 -20.13 -3.04
N GLY A 113 -21.81 -19.47 -3.85
CA GLY A 113 -22.24 -18.74 -5.03
C GLY A 113 -22.59 -17.26 -4.82
N ASN A 114 -22.32 -16.66 -3.65
CA ASN A 114 -22.55 -15.23 -3.46
C ASN A 114 -21.42 -14.40 -4.09
N GLY A 115 -21.79 -13.29 -4.75
CA GLY A 115 -20.81 -12.32 -5.26
C GLY A 115 -20.30 -11.35 -4.19
N PRO A 116 -19.19 -10.63 -4.44
CA PRO A 116 -18.61 -9.70 -3.45
C PRO A 116 -19.59 -8.68 -2.90
N SER A 117 -20.43 -8.07 -3.75
CA SER A 117 -21.43 -7.08 -3.33
C SER A 117 -22.48 -7.69 -2.39
N ARG A 118 -22.95 -8.91 -2.69
CA ARG A 118 -23.91 -9.59 -1.83
C ARG A 118 -23.30 -9.99 -0.47
N ILE A 119 -22.04 -10.45 -0.47
CA ILE A 119 -21.31 -10.77 0.74
C ILE A 119 -21.12 -9.51 1.60
N ALA A 120 -20.71 -8.39 0.99
CA ALA A 120 -20.57 -7.10 1.67
C ALA A 120 -21.89 -6.66 2.33
N THR A 121 -23.02 -6.81 1.61
CA THR A 121 -24.36 -6.50 2.14
C THR A 121 -24.73 -7.40 3.34
N ILE A 122 -24.43 -8.70 3.27
CA ILE A 122 -24.67 -9.65 4.37
C ILE A 122 -23.89 -9.23 5.61
N LEU A 123 -22.56 -9.01 5.48
CA LEU A 123 -21.69 -8.63 6.60
C LEU A 123 -22.10 -7.29 7.23
N THR A 124 -22.52 -6.33 6.39
CA THR A 124 -23.00 -5.03 6.86
C THR A 124 -24.30 -5.17 7.66
N LYS A 125 -25.27 -5.97 7.20
CA LYS A 125 -26.54 -6.22 7.89
C LYS A 125 -26.34 -6.94 9.23
N GLU A 126 -25.40 -7.85 9.28
CA GLU A 126 -25.05 -8.60 10.49
C GLU A 126 -24.16 -7.82 11.45
N LYS A 127 -23.86 -6.57 11.13
CA LYS A 127 -23.01 -5.68 11.95
C LYS A 127 -21.64 -6.29 12.26
N VAL A 128 -21.02 -6.92 11.26
CA VAL A 128 -19.64 -7.38 11.35
C VAL A 128 -18.71 -6.19 11.10
N PHE A 129 -17.75 -5.94 11.99
CA PHE A 129 -16.79 -4.83 11.80
C PHE A 129 -16.01 -4.97 10.51
N CYS A 130 -15.94 -3.87 9.75
CA CYS A 130 -15.10 -3.84 8.56
C CYS A 130 -13.60 -3.87 8.94
N PRO A 131 -12.69 -4.31 8.05
CA PRO A 131 -11.27 -4.48 8.37
C PRO A 131 -10.58 -3.25 8.95
N SER A 132 -10.89 -2.05 8.44
CA SER A 132 -10.29 -0.81 8.92
C SER A 132 -10.74 -0.45 10.34
N TYR A 133 -12.02 -0.64 10.65
CA TYR A 133 -12.55 -0.36 11.98
C TYR A 133 -12.11 -1.41 12.99
N TYR A 134 -12.10 -2.70 12.61
CA TYR A 134 -11.60 -3.78 13.45
C TYR A 134 -10.14 -3.56 13.90
N THR A 135 -9.26 -3.22 12.96
CA THR A 135 -7.85 -2.95 13.28
C THR A 135 -7.67 -1.69 14.11
N TYR A 136 -8.52 -0.68 13.92
CA TYR A 136 -8.54 0.50 14.77
C TYR A 136 -8.97 0.17 16.20
N GLN A 137 -10.07 -0.56 16.36
CA GLN A 137 -10.62 -0.90 17.68
C GLN A 137 -9.68 -1.80 18.46
N LYS A 138 -9.13 -2.82 17.82
CA LYS A 138 -8.33 -3.86 18.51
C LYS A 138 -6.87 -3.47 18.73
N TYR A 139 -6.28 -2.75 17.77
CA TYR A 139 -4.84 -2.45 17.74
C TYR A 139 -4.51 -0.96 17.73
N GLY A 140 -5.50 -0.07 17.74
CA GLY A 140 -5.29 1.37 17.66
C GLY A 140 -4.73 1.86 16.31
N LEU A 141 -4.73 1.02 15.27
CA LEU A 141 -4.11 1.33 13.98
C LEU A 141 -5.09 2.08 13.08
N THR A 142 -4.72 3.28 12.65
CA THR A 142 -5.51 4.08 11.72
C THR A 142 -5.17 3.75 10.27
N HIS A 143 -6.20 3.69 9.41
CA HIS A 143 -6.08 3.53 7.95
C HIS A 143 -6.66 4.76 7.24
N SER A 144 -6.18 5.06 6.03
CA SER A 144 -6.75 6.14 5.21
C SER A 144 -8.22 5.90 4.85
N ALA A 145 -8.66 4.65 4.84
CA ALA A 145 -10.04 4.26 4.57
C ALA A 145 -10.90 4.09 5.85
N LEU A 146 -10.37 4.50 7.02
CA LEU A 146 -11.11 4.40 8.27
C LEU A 146 -12.19 5.49 8.33
N ASP A 147 -13.44 5.04 8.44
CA ASP A 147 -14.59 5.89 8.78
C ASP A 147 -15.19 5.39 10.09
N ILE A 148 -14.94 6.12 11.16
CA ILE A 148 -15.41 5.76 12.52
C ILE A 148 -16.94 5.80 12.59
N THR A 149 -17.60 6.57 11.73
CA THR A 149 -19.07 6.69 11.70
C THR A 149 -19.74 5.47 11.06
N LYS A 150 -18.97 4.66 10.31
CA LYS A 150 -19.48 3.50 9.56
C LYS A 150 -18.74 2.21 9.89
N PRO A 151 -18.75 1.72 11.14
CA PRO A 151 -17.94 0.60 11.59
C PRO A 151 -18.24 -0.73 10.88
N TYR A 152 -19.44 -0.89 10.34
CA TYR A 152 -19.93 -2.11 9.70
C TYR A 152 -20.00 -2.01 8.18
N HIS A 153 -19.51 -0.91 7.60
CA HIS A 153 -19.60 -0.73 6.15
C HIS A 153 -18.54 -1.54 5.42
N TRP A 154 -18.95 -2.64 4.82
CA TRP A 154 -18.13 -3.44 3.92
C TRP A 154 -18.32 -2.97 2.48
N SER A 155 -17.22 -2.64 1.79
CA SER A 155 -17.26 -2.40 0.35
C SER A 155 -17.08 -3.72 -0.43
N ASP A 156 -17.71 -3.80 -1.59
CA ASP A 156 -17.55 -4.92 -2.52
C ASP A 156 -16.10 -5.11 -2.98
N SER A 157 -15.37 -4.01 -3.18
CA SER A 157 -13.95 -4.02 -3.51
C SER A 157 -13.09 -4.60 -2.38
N ALA A 158 -13.41 -4.33 -1.11
CA ALA A 158 -12.71 -4.92 0.02
C ALA A 158 -12.89 -6.45 0.04
N VAL A 159 -14.13 -6.92 -0.14
CA VAL A 159 -14.43 -8.36 -0.23
C VAL A 159 -13.75 -9.00 -1.45
N ALA A 160 -13.79 -8.34 -2.62
CA ALA A 160 -13.14 -8.85 -3.82
C ALA A 160 -11.62 -9.00 -3.63
N ASN A 161 -10.98 -8.01 -3.02
CA ASN A 161 -9.54 -8.03 -2.72
C ASN A 161 -9.18 -9.14 -1.73
N LEU A 162 -10.00 -9.38 -0.71
CA LEU A 162 -9.81 -10.51 0.20
C LEU A 162 -9.86 -11.85 -0.54
N LEU A 163 -10.86 -12.06 -1.40
CA LEU A 163 -11.05 -13.29 -2.17
C LEU A 163 -9.95 -13.55 -3.22
N GLU A 164 -9.16 -12.54 -3.60
CA GLU A 164 -8.05 -12.62 -4.57
C GLU A 164 -6.68 -12.74 -3.93
N ASN A 165 -6.60 -12.57 -2.62
CA ASN A 165 -5.31 -12.46 -1.95
C ASN A 165 -4.79 -13.84 -1.52
N GLU A 166 -3.79 -14.34 -2.23
CA GLU A 166 -3.15 -15.65 -1.97
C GLU A 166 -2.47 -15.77 -0.60
N ILE A 167 -2.37 -14.68 0.14
CA ILE A 167 -1.85 -14.70 1.50
C ILE A 167 -2.67 -15.61 2.42
N TYR A 168 -3.96 -15.80 2.12
CA TYR A 168 -4.82 -16.71 2.90
C TYR A 168 -4.53 -18.18 2.68
N LEU A 169 -3.76 -18.51 1.63
CA LEU A 169 -3.19 -19.86 1.41
C LEU A 169 -1.86 -20.09 2.16
N GLY A 170 -1.38 -19.09 2.90
CA GLY A 170 -0.06 -19.13 3.51
C GLY A 170 1.08 -18.71 2.59
N ASN A 171 0.78 -18.15 1.42
CA ASN A 171 1.77 -17.77 0.41
C ASN A 171 2.14 -16.29 0.52
N THR A 172 3.41 -15.97 0.33
CA THR A 172 3.89 -14.60 0.15
C THR A 172 4.07 -14.32 -1.33
N VAL A 173 3.36 -13.32 -1.85
CA VAL A 173 3.48 -12.84 -3.23
C VAL A 173 4.07 -11.44 -3.21
N ASN A 174 5.31 -11.31 -3.68
CA ASN A 174 6.02 -10.04 -3.80
C ASN A 174 6.01 -9.55 -5.25
N TYR A 175 6.17 -8.23 -5.44
CA TYR A 175 6.19 -7.55 -6.74
C TYR A 175 4.91 -7.62 -7.57
N ARG A 176 3.77 -7.86 -6.95
CA ARG A 176 2.48 -7.70 -7.65
C ARG A 176 2.29 -6.29 -8.22
N PHE A 177 2.84 -5.30 -7.53
CA PHE A 177 2.82 -3.90 -7.97
C PHE A 177 4.20 -3.27 -7.81
N SER A 178 4.55 -2.41 -8.76
CA SER A 178 5.72 -1.53 -8.67
C SER A 178 5.38 -0.10 -9.05
N THR A 179 6.34 0.80 -8.88
CA THR A 179 6.25 2.18 -9.40
C THR A 179 7.44 2.43 -10.30
N LYS A 180 7.25 3.17 -11.40
CA LYS A 180 8.29 3.43 -12.39
C LYS A 180 9.48 4.15 -11.78
N SER A 181 9.23 5.19 -10.99
CA SER A 181 10.30 5.98 -10.36
C SER A 181 9.79 6.66 -9.08
N TYR A 182 10.69 7.31 -8.34
CA TYR A 182 10.31 8.14 -7.19
C TYR A 182 9.51 9.39 -7.60
N LYS A 183 9.66 9.85 -8.85
CA LYS A 183 8.89 10.97 -9.43
C LYS A 183 7.53 10.50 -9.97
N ASP A 184 7.47 9.31 -10.57
CA ASP A 184 6.24 8.73 -11.13
C ASP A 184 5.72 7.62 -10.20
N LYS A 185 4.68 7.95 -9.43
CA LYS A 185 4.06 7.05 -8.44
C LYS A 185 2.95 6.18 -9.01
N ARG A 186 2.70 6.23 -10.32
CA ARG A 186 1.70 5.36 -10.93
C ARG A 186 2.05 3.91 -10.68
N LYS A 187 1.06 3.17 -10.21
CA LYS A 187 1.21 1.74 -9.97
C LYS A 187 1.23 1.00 -11.31
N ILE A 188 2.20 0.13 -11.46
CA ILE A 188 2.29 -0.84 -12.55
C ILE A 188 1.96 -2.19 -11.93
N GLU A 189 0.93 -2.85 -12.42
CA GLU A 189 0.58 -4.21 -12.02
C GLU A 189 1.38 -5.19 -12.90
N HIS A 190 2.03 -6.14 -12.24
CA HIS A 190 2.80 -7.18 -12.91
C HIS A 190 1.95 -8.45 -13.08
N PRO A 191 2.07 -9.15 -14.22
CA PRO A 191 1.47 -10.46 -14.38
C PRO A 191 2.04 -11.43 -13.35
N ARG A 192 1.29 -12.49 -13.05
CA ARG A 192 1.65 -13.41 -11.98
C ARG A 192 3.01 -14.09 -12.22
N GLU A 193 3.35 -14.32 -13.47
CA GLU A 193 4.62 -14.96 -13.90
C GLU A 193 5.85 -14.12 -13.52
N GLU A 194 5.70 -12.82 -13.38
CA GLU A 194 6.75 -11.87 -12.96
C GLU A 194 6.81 -11.69 -11.44
N CYS A 195 5.80 -12.17 -10.71
CA CYS A 195 5.76 -12.06 -9.26
C CYS A 195 6.66 -13.11 -8.59
N LEU A 196 7.30 -12.73 -7.49
CA LEU A 196 8.01 -13.68 -6.64
C LEU A 196 7.00 -14.33 -5.68
N VAL A 197 6.78 -15.63 -5.83
CA VAL A 197 5.84 -16.41 -5.05
C VAL A 197 6.60 -17.39 -4.16
N PHE A 198 6.33 -17.31 -2.86
CA PHE A 198 6.89 -18.22 -1.86
C PHE A 198 5.72 -18.91 -1.15
N GLU A 199 5.68 -20.22 -1.24
CA GLU A 199 4.61 -21.01 -0.63
C GLU A 199 4.90 -21.30 0.85
N ASN A 200 3.83 -21.46 1.64
CA ASN A 200 3.89 -21.88 3.04
C ASN A 200 4.80 -21.02 3.93
N THR A 201 4.84 -19.72 3.72
CA THR A 201 5.65 -18.79 4.51
C THR A 201 5.03 -18.46 5.87
N HIS A 202 3.74 -18.72 6.05
CA HIS A 202 2.98 -18.48 7.27
C HIS A 202 1.74 -19.41 7.32
N PRO A 203 1.09 -19.56 8.47
CA PRO A 203 -0.10 -20.43 8.63
C PRO A 203 -1.21 -20.00 7.66
N ALA A 204 -1.77 -20.93 6.91
CA ALA A 204 -2.90 -20.71 6.01
C ALA A 204 -4.22 -20.57 6.82
N ILE A 205 -5.06 -19.59 6.46
CA ILE A 205 -6.42 -19.47 7.00
C ILE A 205 -7.40 -20.29 6.16
N ILE A 206 -7.16 -20.38 4.84
CA ILE A 206 -8.06 -21.03 3.88
C ILE A 206 -7.36 -22.24 3.26
N PRO A 207 -7.97 -23.44 3.33
CA PRO A 207 -7.47 -24.61 2.62
C PRO A 207 -7.51 -24.42 1.10
N LYS A 208 -6.58 -25.07 0.39
CA LYS A 208 -6.44 -24.95 -1.05
C LYS A 208 -7.71 -25.37 -1.81
N GLU A 209 -8.41 -26.38 -1.33
CA GLU A 209 -9.64 -26.88 -1.94
C GLU A 209 -10.73 -25.81 -1.97
N ILE A 210 -10.93 -25.10 -0.85
CA ILE A 210 -11.90 -23.99 -0.74
C ILE A 210 -11.47 -22.84 -1.63
N TRP A 211 -10.19 -22.51 -1.65
CA TRP A 211 -9.64 -21.48 -2.53
C TRP A 211 -9.94 -21.77 -4.01
N ASP A 212 -9.65 -22.97 -4.46
CA ASP A 212 -9.84 -23.36 -5.87
C ASP A 212 -11.33 -23.32 -6.28
N ILE A 213 -12.22 -23.74 -5.38
CA ILE A 213 -13.68 -23.60 -5.59
C ILE A 213 -14.05 -22.14 -5.76
N VAL A 214 -13.60 -21.26 -4.88
CA VAL A 214 -13.92 -19.84 -4.90
C VAL A 214 -13.39 -19.19 -6.19
N GLN A 215 -12.14 -19.47 -6.60
CA GLN A 215 -11.60 -18.90 -7.83
C GLN A 215 -12.38 -19.38 -9.08
N ARG A 216 -12.84 -20.63 -9.10
CA ARG A 216 -13.68 -21.20 -10.17
C ARG A 216 -15.02 -20.49 -10.24
N VAL A 217 -15.71 -20.33 -9.10
CA VAL A 217 -17.00 -19.62 -9.01
C VAL A 217 -16.88 -18.18 -9.50
N ARG A 218 -15.80 -17.49 -9.13
CA ARG A 218 -15.57 -16.10 -9.54
C ARG A 218 -15.29 -15.96 -11.04
N LYS A 219 -14.48 -16.85 -11.62
CA LYS A 219 -14.22 -16.86 -13.08
C LYS A 219 -15.49 -17.06 -13.88
N ASN A 220 -16.36 -17.97 -13.45
CA ASN A 220 -17.62 -18.25 -14.14
C ASN A 220 -18.59 -17.06 -14.10
N LYS A 221 -18.62 -16.30 -13.00
CA LYS A 221 -19.45 -15.08 -12.90
C LYS A 221 -18.96 -13.95 -13.79
N ARG A 222 -17.64 -13.73 -13.87
CA ARG A 222 -17.05 -12.71 -14.78
C ARG A 222 -17.38 -12.98 -16.26
N ARG A 223 -17.52 -14.24 -16.67
CA ARG A 223 -17.90 -14.61 -18.04
C ARG A 223 -19.38 -14.35 -18.35
N ARG A 224 -20.28 -14.37 -17.37
CA ARG A 224 -21.71 -14.13 -17.54
C ARG A 224 -22.07 -12.64 -17.62
N THR A 225 -21.19 -11.75 -17.21
CA THR A 225 -21.41 -10.28 -17.16
C THR A 225 -20.80 -9.55 -18.38
N LYS A 226 -20.17 -10.26 -19.32
CA LYS A 226 -19.76 -9.80 -20.65
C LYS A 226 -20.74 -10.27 -21.68
#